data_bec5a0517d60d4b1f06075c0ca3aa3eb
#
_entry.id   bec5a0517d60d4b1f06075c0ca3aa3eb
#
_cell.length_a   1.000
_cell.length_b   1.000
_cell.length_c   1.000
_cell.angle_alpha   90.00
_cell.angle_beta   90.00
_cell.angle_gamma   90.00
#
_symmetry.space_group_name_H-M   'P 1'
#
loop_
_entity.id
_entity.type
_entity.pdbx_description
1 polymer ?
#
loop_
_entity_poly.entity_id
_entity_poly.type
_entity_poly.pdbx_seq_one_letter_code
_entity_poly.pdbx_strand_id
1 'polypeptide(L)'
;MFKKILIANRGEIAVRIIRACKEWGISTVAIHSDVDKESMHVKLADESLCVGSHQPSDSYLNIPSILSAIEVTNSDAVHPGYGFLSENYNFAKILKDNNIKFVGPSPDVIKKMGDKIEAKKIAKKYGLPVIEGSEGGVSNLEDGKKIAKEIGFPILINCLLYTSPSPRD
;
A
#
# COMPACT_ATOMS: atom_id res chain seq x y z
N MET A 1 -0.36 6.07 22.59
CA MET A 1 -0.89 7.00 21.56
C MET A 1 0.32 7.49 20.77
N PHE A 2 0.22 7.63 19.45
CA PHE A 2 1.33 8.13 18.63
C PHE A 2 1.59 9.59 18.96
N LYS A 3 2.85 10.01 18.92
CA LYS A 3 3.24 11.40 19.11
C LYS A 3 3.43 12.10 17.77
N LYS A 4 4.06 11.42 16.80
CA LYS A 4 4.35 11.97 15.49
C LYS A 4 4.20 10.90 14.40
N ILE A 5 3.41 11.20 13.37
CA ILE A 5 3.17 10.28 12.24
C ILE A 5 3.76 10.88 10.96
N LEU A 6 4.60 10.09 10.28
CA LEU A 6 5.00 10.37 8.91
C LEU A 6 3.95 9.82 7.95
N ILE A 7 3.51 10.65 7.02
CA ILE A 7 2.52 10.29 6.01
C ILE A 7 3.24 9.97 4.72
N ALA A 8 3.35 8.65 4.43
CA ALA A 8 4.05 8.15 3.25
C ALA A 8 3.12 8.12 2.03
N ASN A 9 2.55 9.28 1.71
CA ASN A 9 1.64 9.47 0.59
C ASN A 9 1.56 10.95 0.21
N ARG A 10 0.76 11.28 -0.82
CA ARG A 10 0.58 12.64 -1.35
C ARG A 10 -0.90 12.95 -1.58
N GLY A 11 -1.16 14.17 -2.03
CA GLY A 11 -2.48 14.58 -2.51
C GLY A 11 -3.58 14.56 -1.45
N GLU A 12 -4.79 14.20 -1.87
CA GLU A 12 -5.98 14.28 -1.02
C GLU A 12 -5.94 13.32 0.16
N ILE A 13 -5.39 12.11 -0.03
CA ILE A 13 -5.31 11.15 1.08
C ILE A 13 -4.36 11.63 2.19
N ALA A 14 -3.23 12.23 1.81
CA ALA A 14 -2.33 12.81 2.80
C ALA A 14 -3.00 13.95 3.57
N VAL A 15 -3.76 14.81 2.89
CA VAL A 15 -4.55 15.88 3.55
C VAL A 15 -5.58 15.31 4.54
N ARG A 16 -6.27 14.23 4.17
CA ARG A 16 -7.24 13.58 5.07
C ARG A 16 -6.60 13.02 6.32
N ILE A 17 -5.45 12.35 6.17
CA ILE A 17 -4.70 11.80 7.30
C ILE A 17 -4.19 12.93 8.21
N ILE A 18 -3.63 14.00 7.63
CA ILE A 18 -3.16 15.17 8.39
C ILE A 18 -4.30 15.76 9.23
N ARG A 19 -5.48 15.95 8.63
CA ARG A 19 -6.64 16.49 9.35
C ARG A 19 -7.04 15.59 10.53
N ALA A 20 -7.15 14.28 10.32
CA ALA A 20 -7.46 13.33 11.39
C ALA A 20 -6.41 13.34 12.50
N CYS A 21 -5.11 13.40 12.16
CA CYS A 21 -4.04 13.51 13.15
C CYS A 21 -4.15 14.78 13.97
N LYS A 22 -4.43 15.92 13.34
CA LYS A 22 -4.60 17.22 14.03
C LYS A 22 -5.79 17.22 15.00
N GLU A 23 -6.91 16.60 14.64
CA GLU A 23 -8.06 16.44 15.53
C GLU A 23 -7.71 15.66 16.80
N TRP A 24 -6.72 14.77 16.71
CA TRP A 24 -6.26 13.93 17.83
C TRP A 24 -5.00 14.49 18.52
N GLY A 25 -4.52 15.65 18.11
CA GLY A 25 -3.32 16.27 18.68
C GLY A 25 -2.03 15.52 18.37
N ILE A 26 -1.98 14.80 17.23
CA ILE A 26 -0.81 14.04 16.76
C ILE A 26 -0.06 14.92 15.75
N SER A 27 1.24 15.12 15.97
CA SER A 27 2.12 15.85 15.03
C SER A 27 2.27 15.07 13.72
N THR A 28 2.37 15.81 12.62
CA THR A 28 2.38 15.23 11.27
C THR A 28 3.62 15.63 10.49
N VAL A 29 4.18 14.66 9.76
CA VAL A 29 5.27 14.87 8.80
C VAL A 29 4.76 14.48 7.42
N ALA A 30 4.75 15.41 6.47
CA ALA A 30 4.46 15.13 5.08
C ALA A 30 5.76 14.88 4.31
N ILE A 31 5.82 13.80 3.54
CA ILE A 31 6.86 13.66 2.51
C ILE A 31 6.35 14.23 1.19
N HIS A 32 7.28 14.73 0.38
CA HIS A 32 6.95 15.24 -0.95
C HIS A 32 8.11 15.03 -1.94
N SER A 33 7.77 14.95 -3.22
CA SER A 33 8.75 15.09 -4.31
C SER A 33 9.09 16.58 -4.51
N ASP A 34 10.12 16.86 -5.28
CA ASP A 34 10.54 18.23 -5.63
C ASP A 34 9.40 19.08 -6.23
N VAL A 35 8.58 18.49 -7.09
CA VAL A 35 7.45 19.19 -7.74
C VAL A 35 6.23 19.38 -6.83
N ASP A 36 6.09 18.57 -5.78
CA ASP A 36 4.95 18.62 -4.87
C ASP A 36 5.16 19.58 -3.67
N LYS A 37 6.27 20.30 -3.62
CA LYS A 37 6.66 21.20 -2.49
C LYS A 37 5.55 22.19 -2.11
N GLU A 38 4.81 22.70 -3.06
CA GLU A 38 3.73 23.67 -2.84
C GLU A 38 2.34 23.03 -2.68
N SER A 39 2.27 21.71 -2.60
CA SER A 39 1.03 20.97 -2.48
C SER A 39 0.35 21.20 -1.13
N MET A 40 -0.97 21.04 -1.10
CA MET A 40 -1.80 21.29 0.09
C MET A 40 -1.38 20.44 1.30
N HIS A 41 -1.03 19.16 1.09
CA HIS A 41 -0.62 18.28 2.19
C HIS A 41 0.68 18.75 2.84
N VAL A 42 1.61 19.33 2.06
CA VAL A 42 2.86 19.91 2.57
C VAL A 42 2.58 21.15 3.43
N LYS A 43 1.69 22.02 2.94
CA LYS A 43 1.30 23.25 3.67
C LYS A 43 0.51 23.01 4.96
N LEU A 44 -0.20 21.89 5.03
CA LEU A 44 -1.02 21.54 6.18
C LEU A 44 -0.28 20.72 7.25
N ALA A 45 0.78 20.04 6.91
CA ALA A 45 1.57 19.25 7.85
C ALA A 45 2.37 20.17 8.80
N ASP A 46 2.75 19.64 9.96
CA ASP A 46 3.57 20.38 10.93
C ASP A 46 5.03 20.43 10.49
N GLU A 47 5.50 19.36 9.83
CA GLU A 47 6.83 19.27 9.22
C GLU A 47 6.70 18.67 7.81
N SER A 48 7.68 18.95 6.95
CA SER A 48 7.74 18.32 5.62
C SER A 48 9.16 18.08 5.17
N LEU A 49 9.36 17.00 4.41
CA LEU A 49 10.65 16.66 3.81
C LEU A 49 10.50 16.28 2.33
N CYS A 50 11.44 16.79 1.52
CA CYS A 50 11.61 16.32 0.16
C CYS A 50 12.34 14.97 0.18
N VAL A 51 11.72 13.95 -0.42
CA VAL A 51 12.26 12.58 -0.45
C VAL A 51 12.82 12.17 -1.82
N GLY A 52 12.77 13.07 -2.79
CA GLY A 52 13.36 12.82 -4.11
C GLY A 52 12.70 13.59 -5.25
N SER A 53 13.00 13.16 -6.48
CA SER A 53 12.52 13.78 -7.70
C SER A 53 11.02 13.58 -7.94
N HIS A 54 10.49 14.16 -9.01
CA HIS A 54 9.10 13.99 -9.43
C HIS A 54 8.71 12.54 -9.74
N GLN A 55 9.70 11.69 -10.05
CA GLN A 55 9.45 10.29 -10.35
C GLN A 55 9.07 9.52 -9.05
N PRO A 56 7.95 8.76 -9.02
CA PRO A 56 7.57 8.01 -7.83
C PRO A 56 8.61 6.98 -7.36
N SER A 57 9.35 6.36 -8.29
CA SER A 57 10.46 5.44 -7.98
C SER A 57 11.56 6.08 -7.15
N ASP A 58 11.80 7.38 -7.38
CA ASP A 58 12.87 8.14 -6.75
C ASP A 58 12.41 8.89 -5.50
N SER A 59 11.11 8.88 -5.22
CA SER A 59 10.50 9.62 -4.11
C SER A 59 9.55 8.74 -3.29
N TYR A 60 8.26 8.67 -3.64
CA TYR A 60 7.21 8.02 -2.84
C TYR A 60 7.33 6.48 -2.75
N LEU A 61 8.07 5.85 -3.67
CA LEU A 61 8.39 4.42 -3.67
C LEU A 61 9.83 4.15 -3.20
N ASN A 62 10.61 5.19 -2.93
CA ASN A 62 12.00 5.07 -2.46
C ASN A 62 12.03 4.80 -0.95
N ILE A 63 12.00 3.52 -0.58
CA ILE A 63 12.01 3.10 0.82
C ILE A 63 13.19 3.68 1.60
N PRO A 64 14.45 3.66 1.13
CA PRO A 64 15.57 4.26 1.83
C PRO A 64 15.37 5.75 2.16
N SER A 65 14.89 6.55 1.21
CA SER A 65 14.63 7.98 1.43
C SER A 65 13.52 8.20 2.49
N ILE A 66 12.49 7.37 2.46
CA ILE A 66 11.41 7.44 3.45
C ILE A 66 11.90 7.03 4.84
N LEU A 67 12.73 5.99 4.96
CA LEU A 67 13.34 5.59 6.22
C LEU A 67 14.22 6.71 6.80
N SER A 68 15.04 7.36 5.96
CA SER A 68 15.82 8.52 6.37
C SER A 68 14.93 9.67 6.86
N ALA A 69 13.80 9.92 6.18
CA ALA A 69 12.83 10.94 6.62
C ALA A 69 12.21 10.61 7.99
N ILE A 70 11.90 9.33 8.24
CA ILE A 70 11.39 8.87 9.54
C ILE A 70 12.42 9.13 10.65
N GLU A 71 13.69 8.77 10.41
CA GLU A 71 14.78 8.95 11.37
C GLU A 71 15.03 10.43 11.68
N VAL A 72 15.19 11.26 10.65
CA VAL A 72 15.44 12.70 10.81
C VAL A 72 14.32 13.41 11.57
N THR A 73 13.07 13.00 11.35
CA THR A 73 11.91 13.61 12.01
C THR A 73 11.55 12.98 13.34
N ASN A 74 12.21 11.90 13.74
CA ASN A 74 11.87 11.10 14.92
C ASN A 74 10.38 10.69 14.93
N SER A 75 9.85 10.28 13.78
CA SER A 75 8.49 9.81 13.69
C SER A 75 8.35 8.40 14.29
N ASP A 76 7.37 8.20 15.16
CA ASP A 76 7.14 6.92 15.84
C ASP A 76 6.16 6.00 15.09
N ALA A 77 5.49 6.53 14.08
CA ALA A 77 4.60 5.77 13.22
C ALA A 77 4.60 6.29 11.78
N VAL A 78 4.20 5.41 10.85
CA VAL A 78 4.03 5.73 9.43
C VAL A 78 2.63 5.36 8.97
N HIS A 79 1.94 6.30 8.35
CA HIS A 79 0.68 6.05 7.68
C HIS A 79 0.88 6.04 6.16
N PRO A 80 0.73 4.88 5.49
CA PRO A 80 0.99 4.75 4.06
C PRO A 80 -0.13 5.31 3.17
N GLY A 81 -1.30 5.63 3.72
CA GLY A 81 -2.50 5.96 2.95
C GLY A 81 -3.01 4.76 2.16
N TYR A 82 -3.28 4.94 0.89
CA TYR A 82 -3.59 3.90 -0.08
C TYR A 82 -2.71 4.04 -1.33
N GLY A 83 -2.54 2.95 -2.11
CA GLY A 83 -1.56 2.93 -3.20
C GLY A 83 -0.11 2.96 -2.71
N PHE A 84 0.83 3.30 -3.57
CA PHE A 84 2.26 3.36 -3.25
C PHE A 84 2.74 2.19 -2.39
N LEU A 85 3.16 2.45 -1.16
CA LEU A 85 3.72 1.45 -0.25
C LEU A 85 2.69 0.84 0.72
N SER A 86 1.39 1.16 0.59
CA SER A 86 0.36 0.68 1.52
C SER A 86 0.20 -0.85 1.53
N GLU A 87 0.46 -1.49 0.40
CA GLU A 87 0.38 -2.95 0.23
C GLU A 87 1.75 -3.60 0.10
N ASN A 88 2.82 -2.85 0.40
CA ASN A 88 4.18 -3.35 0.27
C ASN A 88 4.61 -4.09 1.53
N TYR A 89 4.67 -5.43 1.42
CA TYR A 89 5.12 -6.32 2.50
C TYR A 89 6.51 -5.95 3.03
N ASN A 90 7.46 -5.68 2.12
CA ASN A 90 8.84 -5.39 2.50
C ASN A 90 8.93 -4.11 3.32
N PHE A 91 8.23 -3.06 2.90
CA PHE A 91 8.18 -1.80 3.63
C PHE A 91 7.60 -2.00 5.04
N ALA A 92 6.44 -2.63 5.15
CA ALA A 92 5.81 -2.89 6.44
C ALA A 92 6.70 -3.76 7.36
N LYS A 93 7.44 -4.74 6.78
CA LYS A 93 8.40 -5.56 7.52
C LYS A 93 9.58 -4.74 8.03
N ILE A 94 10.20 -3.92 7.18
CA ILE A 94 11.32 -3.07 7.57
C ILE A 94 10.93 -2.13 8.71
N LEU A 95 9.75 -1.50 8.64
CA LEU A 95 9.26 -0.66 9.72
C LEU A 95 9.10 -1.43 11.03
N LYS A 96 8.51 -2.63 10.97
CA LYS A 96 8.36 -3.51 12.14
C LYS A 96 9.70 -3.89 12.75
N ASP A 97 10.67 -4.27 11.92
CA ASP A 97 12.01 -4.69 12.37
C ASP A 97 12.79 -3.52 13.02
N ASN A 98 12.46 -2.28 12.69
CA ASN A 98 13.00 -1.06 13.27
C ASN A 98 12.12 -0.45 14.40
N ASN A 99 11.13 -1.18 14.91
CA ASN A 99 10.20 -0.74 15.95
C ASN A 99 9.36 0.52 15.59
N ILE A 100 9.22 0.81 14.30
CA ILE A 100 8.36 1.88 13.79
C ILE A 100 6.96 1.30 13.52
N LYS A 101 5.92 1.94 13.99
CA LYS A 101 4.55 1.46 13.80
C LYS A 101 4.05 1.76 12.39
N PHE A 102 3.71 0.71 11.65
CA PHE A 102 2.96 0.84 10.42
C PHE A 102 1.48 0.95 10.73
N VAL A 103 0.83 2.02 10.30
CA VAL A 103 -0.62 2.21 10.48
C VAL A 103 -1.34 1.42 9.39
N GLY A 104 -1.62 0.18 9.68
CA GLY A 104 -2.18 -0.79 8.75
C GLY A 104 -2.07 -2.22 9.26
N PRO A 105 -2.36 -3.23 8.42
CA PRO A 105 -2.23 -4.63 8.76
C PRO A 105 -0.78 -5.03 9.04
N SER A 106 -0.60 -6.16 9.71
CA SER A 106 0.74 -6.72 9.89
C SER A 106 1.34 -7.15 8.54
N PRO A 107 2.69 -7.19 8.42
CA PRO A 107 3.35 -7.65 7.19
C PRO A 107 2.84 -9.00 6.70
N ASP A 108 2.61 -9.95 7.60
CA ASP A 108 2.12 -11.29 7.25
C ASP A 108 0.71 -11.25 6.65
N VAL A 109 -0.15 -10.35 7.14
CA VAL A 109 -1.49 -10.15 6.59
C VAL A 109 -1.40 -9.50 5.20
N ILE A 110 -0.56 -8.49 5.04
CA ILE A 110 -0.33 -7.85 3.72
C ILE A 110 0.12 -8.90 2.71
N LYS A 111 1.09 -9.75 3.07
CA LYS A 111 1.61 -10.80 2.20
C LYS A 111 0.53 -11.81 1.79
N LYS A 112 -0.26 -12.30 2.75
CA LYS A 112 -1.30 -13.29 2.51
C LYS A 112 -2.47 -12.73 1.69
N MET A 113 -2.86 -11.49 1.95
CA MET A 113 -4.00 -10.86 1.27
C MET A 113 -3.63 -10.24 -0.07
N GLY A 114 -2.35 -9.92 -0.29
CA GLY A 114 -1.83 -9.46 -1.58
C GLY A 114 -1.75 -10.57 -2.63
N ASP A 115 -1.68 -11.83 -2.24
CA ASP A 115 -1.78 -12.97 -3.15
C ASP A 115 -3.25 -13.36 -3.35
N LYS A 116 -3.77 -13.17 -4.56
CA LYS A 116 -5.17 -13.45 -4.91
C LYS A 116 -5.57 -14.90 -4.66
N ILE A 117 -4.66 -15.86 -4.89
CA ILE A 117 -4.91 -17.28 -4.70
C ILE A 117 -5.00 -17.59 -3.20
N GLU A 118 -4.04 -17.12 -2.42
CA GLU A 118 -4.01 -17.32 -0.96
C GLU A 118 -5.18 -16.59 -0.28
N ALA A 119 -5.48 -15.35 -0.68
CA ALA A 119 -6.64 -14.61 -0.15
C ALA A 119 -7.95 -15.36 -0.40
N LYS A 120 -8.14 -15.96 -1.59
CA LYS A 120 -9.31 -16.76 -1.93
C LYS A 120 -9.42 -18.04 -1.09
N LYS A 121 -8.29 -18.74 -0.86
CA LYS A 121 -8.24 -19.91 0.03
C LYS A 121 -8.61 -19.55 1.47
N ILE A 122 -8.07 -18.42 1.97
CA ILE A 122 -8.38 -17.91 3.31
C ILE A 122 -9.87 -17.57 3.41
N ALA A 123 -10.44 -16.87 2.45
CA ALA A 123 -11.86 -16.54 2.42
C ALA A 123 -12.74 -17.79 2.46
N LYS A 124 -12.44 -18.79 1.62
CA LYS A 124 -13.14 -20.08 1.66
C LYS A 124 -13.04 -20.77 3.03
N LYS A 125 -11.85 -20.78 3.64
CA LYS A 125 -11.62 -21.38 4.96
C LYS A 125 -12.49 -20.77 6.05
N TYR A 126 -12.78 -19.46 5.96
CA TYR A 126 -13.64 -18.76 6.92
C TYR A 126 -15.12 -18.67 6.48
N GLY A 127 -15.52 -19.47 5.48
CA GLY A 127 -16.92 -19.53 5.03
C GLY A 127 -17.41 -18.29 4.31
N LEU A 128 -16.51 -17.42 3.84
CA LEU A 128 -16.88 -16.26 3.06
C LEU A 128 -17.25 -16.69 1.63
N PRO A 129 -18.31 -16.12 1.03
CA PRO A 129 -18.67 -16.40 -0.34
C PRO A 129 -17.56 -15.92 -1.28
N VAL A 130 -17.09 -16.81 -2.14
CA VAL A 130 -16.08 -16.49 -3.16
C VAL A 130 -16.60 -16.90 -4.52
N ILE A 131 -16.26 -16.12 -5.53
CA ILE A 131 -16.54 -16.48 -6.92
C ILE A 131 -15.71 -17.71 -7.26
N GLU A 132 -16.33 -18.76 -7.81
CA GLU A 132 -15.64 -19.95 -8.26
C GLU A 132 -14.58 -19.61 -9.33
N GLY A 133 -13.53 -20.40 -9.39
CA GLY A 133 -12.42 -20.19 -10.30
C GLY A 133 -11.34 -21.24 -10.08
N SER A 134 -10.26 -21.17 -10.84
CA SER A 134 -9.12 -22.06 -10.67
C SER A 134 -8.60 -22.06 -9.23
N GLU A 135 -8.23 -23.22 -8.70
CA GLU A 135 -7.62 -23.35 -7.38
C GLU A 135 -6.14 -22.89 -7.36
N GLY A 136 -5.57 -22.63 -8.53
CA GLY A 136 -4.20 -22.15 -8.71
C GLY A 136 -4.03 -21.39 -10.02
N GLY A 137 -2.80 -21.01 -10.32
CA GLY A 137 -2.45 -20.42 -11.61
C GLY A 137 -2.64 -21.42 -12.75
N VAL A 138 -3.10 -20.94 -13.91
CA VAL A 138 -3.22 -21.74 -15.14
C VAL A 138 -1.92 -21.58 -15.91
N SER A 139 -1.19 -22.67 -16.13
CA SER A 139 0.15 -22.64 -16.75
C SER A 139 0.13 -22.84 -18.26
N ASN A 140 -0.95 -23.41 -18.81
CA ASN A 140 -1.06 -23.66 -20.25
C ASN A 140 -2.51 -23.56 -20.74
N LEU A 141 -2.67 -23.51 -22.06
CA LEU A 141 -3.97 -23.34 -22.72
C LEU A 141 -4.92 -24.51 -22.48
N GLU A 142 -4.43 -25.74 -22.43
CA GLU A 142 -5.27 -26.96 -22.29
C GLU A 142 -5.89 -27.02 -20.87
N ASP A 143 -5.10 -26.75 -19.85
CA ASP A 143 -5.59 -26.63 -18.47
C ASP A 143 -6.61 -25.49 -18.35
N GLY A 144 -6.34 -24.37 -19.01
CA GLY A 144 -7.27 -23.25 -19.05
C GLY A 144 -8.63 -23.61 -19.66
N LYS A 145 -8.63 -24.31 -20.78
CA LYS A 145 -9.85 -24.80 -21.46
C LYS A 145 -10.63 -25.79 -20.58
N LYS A 146 -9.92 -26.68 -19.88
CA LYS A 146 -10.54 -27.66 -19.00
C LYS A 146 -11.25 -26.98 -17.84
N ILE A 147 -10.54 -26.11 -17.14
CA ILE A 147 -11.08 -25.32 -16.00
C ILE A 147 -12.26 -24.45 -16.47
N ALA A 148 -12.15 -23.81 -17.64
CA ALA A 148 -13.23 -23.00 -18.19
C ALA A 148 -14.52 -23.81 -18.45
N LYS A 149 -14.39 -25.05 -18.89
CA LYS A 149 -15.54 -25.95 -19.08
C LYS A 149 -16.16 -26.42 -17.76
N GLU A 150 -15.32 -26.63 -16.73
CA GLU A 150 -15.77 -27.04 -15.39
C GLU A 150 -16.52 -25.89 -14.67
N ILE A 151 -16.05 -24.65 -14.79
CA ILE A 151 -16.65 -23.46 -14.16
C ILE A 151 -17.91 -23.01 -14.92
N GLY A 152 -17.92 -23.17 -16.26
CA GLY A 152 -18.96 -22.65 -17.14
C GLY A 152 -18.70 -21.20 -17.61
N PHE A 153 -19.43 -20.79 -18.63
CA PHE A 153 -19.31 -19.46 -19.23
C PHE A 153 -20.45 -18.53 -18.76
N PRO A 154 -20.20 -17.21 -18.64
CA PRO A 154 -18.97 -16.47 -18.97
C PRO A 154 -17.88 -16.61 -17.90
N ILE A 155 -16.59 -16.58 -18.32
CA ILE A 155 -15.43 -16.59 -17.43
C ILE A 155 -14.62 -15.31 -17.54
N LEU A 156 -13.98 -14.91 -16.44
CA LEU A 156 -12.99 -13.85 -16.41
C LEU A 156 -11.59 -14.44 -16.33
N ILE A 157 -10.73 -14.10 -17.30
CA ILE A 157 -9.31 -14.46 -17.29
C ILE A 157 -8.52 -13.27 -16.78
N ASN A 158 -7.81 -13.45 -15.67
CA ASN A 158 -6.97 -12.40 -15.10
C ASN A 158 -5.50 -12.84 -15.15
N CYS A 159 -4.64 -12.01 -15.76
CA CYS A 159 -3.20 -12.24 -15.77
C CYS A 159 -2.57 -11.71 -14.50
N LEU A 160 -1.89 -12.58 -13.74
CA LEU A 160 -1.18 -12.20 -12.51
C LEU A 160 0.11 -11.40 -12.78
N LEU A 161 0.64 -11.46 -14.03
CA LEU A 161 1.85 -10.74 -14.43
C LEU A 161 1.59 -9.28 -14.85
N TYR A 162 0.37 -8.98 -15.26
CA TYR A 162 -0.06 -7.64 -15.60
C TYR A 162 -1.10 -7.20 -14.56
N THR A 163 -0.67 -6.44 -13.58
CA THR A 163 -1.60 -5.62 -12.84
C THR A 163 -2.23 -4.69 -13.86
N SER A 164 -3.55 -4.73 -13.98
CA SER A 164 -4.26 -3.76 -14.81
C SER A 164 -3.81 -2.37 -14.36
N PRO A 165 -3.32 -1.51 -15.26
CA PRO A 165 -3.03 -0.15 -14.88
C PRO A 165 -4.31 0.45 -14.32
N SER A 166 -4.22 1.00 -13.11
CA SER A 166 -5.34 1.73 -12.55
C SER A 166 -5.67 2.88 -13.49
N PRO A 167 -6.94 3.17 -13.77
CA PRO A 167 -7.30 4.36 -14.55
C PRO A 167 -6.88 5.68 -13.89
N ARG A 168 -6.19 5.61 -12.76
CA ARG A 168 -5.71 6.75 -11.96
C ARG A 168 -4.18 6.87 -11.93
N ASP A 169 -3.47 5.95 -12.61
CA ASP A 169 -2.01 6.00 -12.75
C ASP A 169 -1.63 6.74 -14.03
#